data_5f193ce50785dc572a4d815ac3eb04fd
#
_entry.id   5f193ce50785dc572a4d815ac3eb04fd
#
_cell.length_a   1.000
_cell.length_b   1.000
_cell.length_c   1.000
_cell.angle_alpha   90.00
_cell.angle_beta   90.00
_cell.angle_gamma   90.00
#
_symmetry.space_group_name_H-M   'P 1'
#
loop_
_entity.id
_entity.type
_entity.pdbx_description
1 polymer ?
#
loop_
_entity_poly.entity_id
_entity_poly.type
_entity_poly.pdbx_seq_one_letter_code
_entity_poly.pdbx_strand_id
1 'polypeptide(L)'
;TIGHVDHGKTTLTAAITKVLSKTGGAEFLGYDMIDKAPEERERGITINTSHVEYETANRHYAHVDCPGHADYVKNMITGAAQMDGAILVVNAADGPMPQTREHILLARQVGVPSMVVFLNKADMVDDAELIELVEMEVRELLTSYDFPGDDIPIIVGSALKALEGEEKWEEKIVELMAAVDSYIPTPERAVDKPFLMPVEDVFTITGRGTVATGRVER
;
A
#
# COMPACT_ATOMS: atom_id res chain seq x y z
N THR A 1 1.16 -0.68 -0.86
CA THR A 1 1.26 0.10 0.40
C THR A 1 2.70 0.29 0.82
N ILE A 2 3.04 1.49 1.30
CA ILE A 2 4.33 1.88 1.87
C ILE A 2 4.12 2.62 3.21
N GLY A 3 5.15 2.73 4.04
CA GLY A 3 5.10 3.43 5.33
C GLY A 3 5.83 2.67 6.45
N HIS A 4 5.90 3.28 7.62
CA HIS A 4 6.64 2.76 8.76
C HIS A 4 6.13 1.39 9.24
N VAL A 5 6.99 0.63 9.93
CA VAL A 5 6.60 -0.61 10.60
C VAL A 5 5.47 -0.31 11.62
N ASP A 6 4.57 -1.25 11.81
CA ASP A 6 3.41 -1.15 12.73
C ASP A 6 2.39 -0.03 12.44
N HIS A 7 2.51 0.70 11.34
CA HIS A 7 1.49 1.66 10.91
C HIS A 7 0.24 1.00 10.31
N GLY A 8 0.23 -0.33 10.12
CA GLY A 8 -0.93 -1.12 9.74
C GLY A 8 -1.14 -1.27 8.24
N LYS A 9 -0.06 -1.34 7.45
CA LYS A 9 -0.10 -1.57 5.99
C LYS A 9 -0.83 -2.87 5.63
N THR A 10 -0.38 -3.99 6.17
CA THR A 10 -0.99 -5.31 5.93
C THR A 10 -2.42 -5.38 6.45
N THR A 11 -2.71 -4.73 7.60
CA THR A 11 -4.09 -4.62 8.11
C THR A 11 -4.98 -3.84 7.16
N LEU A 12 -4.46 -2.76 6.57
CA LEU A 12 -5.17 -1.98 5.55
C LEU A 12 -5.44 -2.82 4.30
N THR A 13 -4.44 -3.57 3.83
CA THR A 13 -4.60 -4.48 2.68
C THR A 13 -5.70 -5.51 2.94
N ALA A 14 -5.73 -6.13 4.13
CA ALA A 14 -6.78 -7.04 4.53
C ALA A 14 -8.16 -6.34 4.60
N ALA A 15 -8.23 -5.11 5.13
CA ALA A 15 -9.47 -4.33 5.20
C ALA A 15 -10.01 -3.99 3.81
N ILE A 16 -9.14 -3.61 2.86
CA ILE A 16 -9.53 -3.36 1.47
C ILE A 16 -10.16 -4.61 0.84
N THR A 17 -9.49 -5.77 0.94
CA THR A 17 -10.03 -7.02 0.38
C THR A 17 -11.37 -7.39 1.03
N LYS A 18 -11.52 -7.20 2.35
CA LYS A 18 -12.77 -7.47 3.05
C LYS A 18 -13.91 -6.57 2.57
N VAL A 19 -13.68 -5.27 2.50
CA VAL A 19 -14.71 -4.30 2.09
C VAL A 19 -15.11 -4.54 0.64
N LEU A 20 -14.15 -4.72 -0.27
CA LEU A 20 -14.42 -4.98 -1.69
C LEU A 20 -15.05 -6.37 -1.94
N SER A 21 -14.79 -7.37 -1.08
CA SER A 21 -15.44 -8.69 -1.21
C SER A 21 -16.96 -8.63 -1.05
N LYS A 22 -17.49 -7.64 -0.32
CA LYS A 22 -18.94 -7.44 -0.15
C LYS A 22 -19.65 -7.11 -1.46
N THR A 23 -18.93 -6.50 -2.40
CA THR A 23 -19.44 -6.14 -3.74
C THR A 23 -18.95 -7.08 -4.84
N GLY A 24 -18.22 -8.13 -4.49
CA GLY A 24 -17.64 -9.08 -5.43
C GLY A 24 -16.34 -8.62 -6.11
N GLY A 25 -15.77 -7.49 -5.66
CA GLY A 25 -14.53 -6.91 -6.21
C GLY A 25 -13.24 -7.54 -5.66
N ALA A 26 -13.31 -8.46 -4.72
CA ALA A 26 -12.14 -9.15 -4.16
C ALA A 26 -12.51 -10.51 -3.56
N GLU A 27 -11.51 -11.39 -3.42
CA GLU A 27 -11.53 -12.47 -2.45
C GLU A 27 -10.99 -11.93 -1.12
N PHE A 28 -11.70 -12.15 -0.02
CA PHE A 28 -11.22 -11.71 1.29
C PHE A 28 -9.95 -12.46 1.69
N LEU A 29 -8.90 -11.71 1.97
CA LEU A 29 -7.63 -12.23 2.48
C LEU A 29 -7.40 -11.66 3.89
N GLY A 30 -7.41 -12.56 4.89
CA GLY A 30 -7.02 -12.19 6.25
C GLY A 30 -5.52 -11.93 6.37
N TYR A 31 -5.12 -11.30 7.47
CA TYR A 31 -3.71 -10.96 7.75
C TYR A 31 -2.76 -12.15 7.54
N ASP A 32 -3.09 -13.32 8.10
CA ASP A 32 -2.28 -14.54 7.99
C ASP A 32 -2.19 -15.13 6.57
N MET A 33 -3.06 -14.66 5.67
CA MET A 33 -3.06 -15.08 4.26
C MET A 33 -2.22 -14.13 3.40
N ILE A 34 -1.97 -12.93 3.87
CA ILE A 34 -1.10 -11.93 3.24
C ILE A 34 0.35 -12.19 3.66
N ASP A 35 0.63 -12.19 4.95
CA ASP A 35 1.93 -12.55 5.53
C ASP A 35 2.03 -14.08 5.71
N LYS A 36 2.54 -14.76 4.68
CA LYS A 36 2.51 -16.23 4.58
C LYS A 36 3.69 -16.93 5.21
N ALA A 37 4.85 -16.27 5.27
CA ALA A 37 6.08 -16.87 5.77
C ALA A 37 5.98 -17.15 7.29
N PRO A 38 6.47 -18.30 7.78
CA PRO A 38 6.47 -18.59 9.22
C PRO A 38 7.14 -17.50 10.05
N GLU A 39 8.24 -16.93 9.55
CA GLU A 39 9.01 -15.89 10.21
C GLU A 39 8.21 -14.56 10.29
N GLU A 40 7.41 -14.22 9.27
CA GLU A 40 6.52 -13.06 9.28
C GLU A 40 5.45 -13.19 10.36
N ARG A 41 4.86 -14.37 10.49
CA ARG A 41 3.85 -14.67 11.50
C ARG A 41 4.42 -14.68 12.92
N GLU A 42 5.61 -15.23 13.10
CA GLU A 42 6.30 -15.27 14.40
C GLU A 42 6.68 -13.88 14.90
N ARG A 43 7.15 -13.04 13.99
CA ARG A 43 7.59 -11.66 14.30
C ARG A 43 6.47 -10.63 14.25
N GLY A 44 5.34 -10.94 13.59
CA GLY A 44 4.24 -10.00 13.36
C GLY A 44 4.61 -8.84 12.42
N ILE A 45 5.59 -9.04 11.52
CA ILE A 45 6.05 -8.03 10.56
C ILE A 45 6.15 -8.61 9.17
N THR A 46 5.84 -7.79 8.16
CA THR A 46 6.03 -8.15 6.75
C THR A 46 7.53 -8.09 6.40
N ILE A 47 8.06 -9.17 5.86
CA ILE A 47 9.46 -9.32 5.44
C ILE A 47 9.57 -9.23 3.92
N ASN A 48 8.74 -10.00 3.21
CA ASN A 48 8.70 -10.02 1.76
C ASN A 48 7.51 -9.20 1.25
N THR A 49 7.61 -8.73 0.01
CA THR A 49 6.46 -8.13 -0.67
C THR A 49 5.37 -9.18 -0.88
N SER A 50 4.14 -8.83 -0.54
CA SER A 50 2.98 -9.66 -0.82
C SER A 50 2.13 -9.04 -1.92
N HIS A 51 1.64 -9.88 -2.85
CA HIS A 51 0.80 -9.45 -3.95
C HIS A 51 -0.64 -9.88 -3.70
N VAL A 52 -1.54 -8.93 -3.79
CA VAL A 52 -2.98 -9.10 -3.59
C VAL A 52 -3.72 -8.50 -4.77
N GLU A 53 -4.76 -9.16 -5.22
CA GLU A 53 -5.54 -8.76 -6.40
C GLU A 53 -6.96 -8.38 -5.98
N TYR A 54 -7.45 -7.25 -6.47
CA TYR A 54 -8.82 -6.79 -6.25
C TYR A 54 -9.25 -5.79 -7.31
N GLU A 55 -10.54 -5.51 -7.37
CA GLU A 55 -11.09 -4.54 -8.32
C GLU A 55 -12.13 -3.62 -7.68
N THR A 56 -12.22 -2.42 -8.22
CA THR A 56 -13.34 -1.49 -8.02
C THR A 56 -14.25 -1.55 -9.25
N ALA A 57 -15.34 -0.79 -9.24
CA ALA A 57 -16.17 -0.64 -10.43
C ALA A 57 -15.42 -0.03 -11.63
N ASN A 58 -14.30 0.66 -11.39
CA ASN A 58 -13.58 1.44 -12.38
C ASN A 58 -12.26 0.81 -12.82
N ARG A 59 -11.63 -0.01 -11.96
CA ARG A 59 -10.25 -0.47 -12.18
C ARG A 59 -9.95 -1.78 -11.47
N HIS A 60 -9.10 -2.58 -12.12
CA HIS A 60 -8.46 -3.76 -11.53
C HIS A 60 -7.07 -3.41 -10.98
N TYR A 61 -6.74 -3.91 -9.80
CA TYR A 61 -5.52 -3.62 -9.08
C TYR A 61 -4.70 -4.86 -8.77
N ALA A 62 -3.41 -4.79 -9.05
CA ALA A 62 -2.41 -5.64 -8.42
C ALA A 62 -1.78 -4.84 -7.28
N HIS A 63 -2.12 -5.17 -6.05
CA HIS A 63 -1.66 -4.49 -4.85
C HIS A 63 -0.39 -5.15 -4.33
N VAL A 64 0.63 -4.34 -4.08
CA VAL A 64 1.90 -4.78 -3.48
C VAL A 64 1.95 -4.27 -2.04
N ASP A 65 1.89 -5.18 -1.08
CA ASP A 65 2.13 -4.86 0.33
C ASP A 65 3.63 -4.92 0.63
N CYS A 66 4.22 -3.78 0.96
CA CYS A 66 5.66 -3.65 1.19
C CYS A 66 6.03 -3.76 2.67
N PRO A 67 7.19 -4.37 3.00
CA PRO A 67 7.70 -4.36 4.36
C PRO A 67 7.95 -2.94 4.84
N GLY A 68 7.76 -2.72 6.14
CA GLY A 68 7.97 -1.41 6.79
C GLY A 68 9.27 -1.30 7.57
N HIS A 69 9.92 -2.42 7.88
CA HIS A 69 11.09 -2.46 8.74
C HIS A 69 12.37 -2.11 7.96
N ALA A 70 13.29 -1.36 8.60
CA ALA A 70 14.53 -0.90 7.99
C ALA A 70 15.42 -2.04 7.44
N ASP A 71 15.43 -3.20 8.08
CA ASP A 71 16.22 -4.37 7.62
C ASP A 71 15.76 -4.90 6.26
N TYR A 72 14.53 -4.58 5.83
CA TYR A 72 13.92 -5.09 4.60
C TYR A 72 13.73 -4.02 3.52
N VAL A 73 14.43 -2.90 3.62
CA VAL A 73 14.41 -1.79 2.64
C VAL A 73 14.65 -2.28 1.21
N LYS A 74 15.51 -3.28 1.04
CA LYS A 74 15.78 -3.88 -0.28
C LYS A 74 14.52 -4.48 -0.92
N ASN A 75 13.71 -5.19 -0.13
CA ASN A 75 12.44 -5.77 -0.59
C ASN A 75 11.41 -4.67 -0.84
N MET A 76 11.40 -3.62 -0.01
CA MET A 76 10.57 -2.44 -0.22
C MET A 76 10.90 -1.75 -1.56
N ILE A 77 12.17 -1.55 -1.89
CA ILE A 77 12.60 -0.93 -3.16
C ILE A 77 12.12 -1.77 -4.35
N THR A 78 12.29 -3.09 -4.27
CA THR A 78 11.85 -4.01 -5.34
C THR A 78 10.34 -3.93 -5.55
N GLY A 79 9.54 -3.90 -4.47
CA GLY A 79 8.10 -3.71 -4.55
C GLY A 79 7.71 -2.34 -5.09
N ALA A 80 8.32 -1.26 -4.57
CA ALA A 80 8.01 0.10 -4.98
C ALA A 80 8.32 0.38 -6.46
N ALA A 81 9.37 -0.24 -7.00
CA ALA A 81 9.73 -0.11 -8.43
C ALA A 81 8.65 -0.65 -9.39
N GLN A 82 7.73 -1.47 -8.90
CA GLN A 82 6.62 -2.02 -9.69
C GLN A 82 5.37 -1.14 -9.65
N MET A 83 5.31 -0.15 -8.76
CA MET A 83 4.09 0.61 -8.48
C MET A 83 3.82 1.67 -9.54
N ASP A 84 2.58 1.74 -9.99
CA ASP A 84 2.03 2.85 -10.79
C ASP A 84 1.44 3.94 -9.89
N GLY A 85 1.34 3.70 -8.60
CA GLY A 85 0.94 4.60 -7.54
C GLY A 85 1.16 3.96 -6.18
N ALA A 86 1.12 4.74 -5.11
CA ALA A 86 1.31 4.24 -3.75
C ALA A 86 0.21 4.71 -2.79
N ILE A 87 -0.09 3.89 -1.80
CA ILE A 87 -0.83 4.28 -0.60
C ILE A 87 0.18 4.40 0.53
N LEU A 88 0.42 5.63 0.99
CA LEU A 88 1.26 5.90 2.15
C LEU A 88 0.43 5.75 3.42
N VAL A 89 0.80 4.82 4.28
CA VAL A 89 0.09 4.56 5.54
C VAL A 89 0.86 5.18 6.70
N VAL A 90 0.20 6.10 7.40
CA VAL A 90 0.75 6.80 8.56
C VAL A 90 -0.18 6.60 9.75
N ASN A 91 0.38 6.29 10.91
CA ASN A 91 -0.40 6.24 12.15
C ASN A 91 -0.80 7.65 12.58
N ALA A 92 -2.10 7.90 12.75
CA ALA A 92 -2.63 9.20 13.13
C ALA A 92 -2.19 9.68 14.53
N ALA A 93 -1.80 8.75 15.42
CA ALA A 93 -1.32 9.08 16.76
C ALA A 93 0.18 9.45 16.80
N ASP A 94 0.99 8.79 15.95
CA ASP A 94 2.46 8.94 15.98
C ASP A 94 2.98 9.91 14.92
N GLY A 95 2.20 10.13 13.86
CA GLY A 95 2.63 10.92 12.70
C GLY A 95 3.72 10.23 11.85
N PRO A 96 4.43 11.01 11.01
CA PRO A 96 5.49 10.47 10.16
C PRO A 96 6.72 10.05 10.97
N MET A 97 7.06 8.78 10.90
CA MET A 97 8.18 8.14 11.56
C MET A 97 9.39 8.01 10.62
N PRO A 98 10.61 7.63 11.10
CA PRO A 98 11.81 7.58 10.26
C PRO A 98 11.65 6.78 8.96
N GLN A 99 11.07 5.57 9.00
CA GLN A 99 10.86 4.78 7.78
C GLN A 99 9.78 5.39 6.87
N THR A 100 8.85 6.19 7.38
CA THR A 100 7.91 6.97 6.53
C THR A 100 8.69 7.89 5.59
N ARG A 101 9.65 8.64 6.13
CA ARG A 101 10.51 9.56 5.37
C ARG A 101 11.36 8.80 4.35
N GLU A 102 11.97 7.70 4.78
CA GLU A 102 12.79 6.84 3.92
C GLU A 102 11.96 6.25 2.77
N HIS A 103 10.75 5.75 3.03
CA HIS A 103 9.88 5.18 2.02
C HIS A 103 9.39 6.20 0.99
N ILE A 104 9.10 7.45 1.41
CA ILE A 104 8.74 8.53 0.49
C ILE A 104 9.93 8.86 -0.41
N LEU A 105 11.14 8.99 0.15
CA LEU A 105 12.36 9.23 -0.62
C LEU A 105 12.62 8.12 -1.64
N LEU A 106 12.52 6.87 -1.21
CA LEU A 106 12.75 5.71 -2.08
C LEU A 106 11.67 5.62 -3.17
N ALA A 107 10.40 5.82 -2.84
CA ALA A 107 9.32 5.88 -3.82
C ALA A 107 9.58 6.94 -4.89
N ARG A 108 10.08 8.12 -4.49
CA ARG A 108 10.48 9.17 -5.43
C ARG A 108 11.64 8.74 -6.32
N GLN A 109 12.66 8.11 -5.75
CA GLN A 109 13.85 7.66 -6.50
C GLN A 109 13.54 6.54 -7.52
N VAL A 110 12.64 5.61 -7.19
CA VAL A 110 12.23 4.55 -8.12
C VAL A 110 11.15 5.00 -9.11
N GLY A 111 10.69 6.24 -9.00
CA GLY A 111 9.80 6.85 -9.98
C GLY A 111 8.32 6.56 -9.77
N VAL A 112 7.86 6.30 -8.56
CA VAL A 112 6.42 6.23 -8.25
C VAL A 112 5.76 7.58 -8.58
N PRO A 113 4.81 7.62 -9.54
CA PRO A 113 4.34 8.89 -10.10
C PRO A 113 3.38 9.64 -9.19
N SER A 114 2.57 8.93 -8.41
CA SER A 114 1.50 9.50 -7.58
C SER A 114 1.29 8.68 -6.33
N MET A 115 0.78 9.32 -5.27
CA MET A 115 0.38 8.61 -4.07
C MET A 115 -0.86 9.23 -3.44
N VAL A 116 -1.56 8.43 -2.63
CA VAL A 116 -2.60 8.88 -1.69
C VAL A 116 -2.17 8.52 -0.28
N VAL A 117 -2.70 9.19 0.71
CA VAL A 117 -2.35 8.97 2.12
C VAL A 117 -3.52 8.38 2.87
N PHE A 118 -3.25 7.40 3.72
CA PHE A 118 -4.20 6.88 4.70
C PHE A 118 -3.66 7.12 6.11
N LEU A 119 -4.27 8.05 6.85
CA LEU A 119 -4.02 8.27 8.27
C LEU A 119 -4.77 7.20 9.06
N ASN A 120 -4.04 6.13 9.40
CA ASN A 120 -4.58 4.93 10.04
C ASN A 120 -4.63 5.06 11.56
N LYS A 121 -5.39 4.17 12.20
CA LYS A 121 -5.58 4.10 13.66
C LYS A 121 -6.23 5.36 14.25
N ALA A 122 -7.05 6.05 13.48
CA ALA A 122 -7.77 7.24 13.93
C ALA A 122 -8.77 6.95 15.06
N ASP A 123 -9.14 5.68 15.26
CA ASP A 123 -9.93 5.22 16.41
C ASP A 123 -9.22 5.36 17.76
N MET A 124 -7.90 5.54 17.74
CA MET A 124 -7.07 5.75 18.95
C MET A 124 -6.86 7.23 19.29
N VAL A 125 -7.36 8.15 18.45
CA VAL A 125 -7.14 9.59 18.60
C VAL A 125 -8.50 10.28 18.80
N ASP A 126 -8.71 10.81 20.01
CA ASP A 126 -9.94 11.54 20.36
C ASP A 126 -9.85 13.04 20.01
N ASP A 127 -8.65 13.55 19.76
CA ASP A 127 -8.38 14.96 19.49
C ASP A 127 -8.28 15.21 17.98
N ALA A 128 -9.27 15.93 17.44
CA ALA A 128 -9.29 16.30 16.04
C ALA A 128 -8.15 17.25 15.65
N GLU A 129 -7.69 18.12 16.56
CA GLU A 129 -6.59 19.06 16.30
C GLU A 129 -5.27 18.29 16.10
N LEU A 130 -5.08 17.17 16.81
CA LEU A 130 -3.91 16.31 16.62
C LEU A 130 -3.91 15.67 15.23
N ILE A 131 -5.07 15.22 14.75
CA ILE A 131 -5.20 14.64 13.40
C ILE A 131 -4.86 15.69 12.33
N GLU A 132 -5.37 16.92 12.47
CA GLU A 132 -5.07 18.02 11.56
C GLU A 132 -3.57 18.37 11.56
N LEU A 133 -2.94 18.36 12.74
CA LEU A 133 -1.49 18.60 12.86
C LEU A 133 -0.68 17.53 12.13
N VAL A 134 -1.02 16.25 12.31
CA VAL A 134 -0.37 15.13 11.61
C VAL A 134 -0.60 15.22 10.11
N GLU A 135 -1.80 15.60 9.67
CA GLU A 135 -2.09 15.83 8.24
C GLU A 135 -1.17 16.91 7.66
N MET A 136 -1.04 18.05 8.35
CA MET A 136 -0.14 19.13 7.92
C MET A 136 1.31 18.65 7.84
N GLU A 137 1.81 17.93 8.84
CA GLU A 137 3.17 17.40 8.84
C GLU A 137 3.42 16.43 7.68
N VAL A 138 2.45 15.58 7.35
CA VAL A 138 2.53 14.67 6.20
C VAL A 138 2.56 15.45 4.88
N ARG A 139 1.73 16.50 4.72
CA ARG A 139 1.72 17.36 3.51
C ARG A 139 3.07 18.08 3.32
N GLU A 140 3.60 18.67 4.38
CA GLU A 140 4.92 19.33 4.36
C GLU A 140 6.04 18.33 4.00
N LEU A 141 5.98 17.14 4.60
CA LEU A 141 6.94 16.08 4.30
C LEU A 141 6.89 15.65 2.84
N LEU A 142 5.70 15.40 2.28
CA LEU A 142 5.53 15.03 0.87
C LEU A 142 6.05 16.13 -0.07
N THR A 143 5.76 17.40 0.24
CA THR A 143 6.24 18.56 -0.52
C THR A 143 7.77 18.63 -0.49
N SER A 144 8.40 18.31 0.64
CA SER A 144 9.87 18.31 0.78
C SER A 144 10.58 17.25 -0.09
N TYR A 145 9.84 16.23 -0.55
CA TYR A 145 10.30 15.19 -1.47
C TYR A 145 9.74 15.34 -2.90
N ASP A 146 9.33 16.54 -3.28
CA ASP A 146 8.82 16.88 -4.63
C ASP A 146 7.51 16.14 -5.01
N PHE A 147 6.69 15.76 -4.05
CA PHE A 147 5.31 15.38 -4.29
C PHE A 147 4.38 16.58 -4.07
N PRO A 148 3.24 16.69 -4.77
CA PRO A 148 2.29 17.82 -4.60
C PRO A 148 1.49 17.66 -3.29
N GLY A 149 2.14 17.87 -2.14
CA GLY A 149 1.58 17.59 -0.81
C GLY A 149 0.23 18.23 -0.53
N ASP A 150 -0.01 19.46 -1.07
CA ASP A 150 -1.28 20.16 -0.88
C ASP A 150 -2.44 19.51 -1.65
N ASP A 151 -2.17 18.89 -2.80
CA ASP A 151 -3.18 18.29 -3.67
C ASP A 151 -3.42 16.80 -3.40
N ILE A 152 -2.53 16.15 -2.64
CA ILE A 152 -2.62 14.71 -2.35
C ILE A 152 -3.83 14.43 -1.47
N PRO A 153 -4.72 13.50 -1.87
CA PRO A 153 -5.82 13.05 -1.02
C PRO A 153 -5.30 12.39 0.26
N ILE A 154 -5.81 12.83 1.41
CA ILE A 154 -5.55 12.22 2.71
C ILE A 154 -6.86 11.73 3.29
N ILE A 155 -6.96 10.44 3.54
CA ILE A 155 -8.13 9.80 4.12
C ILE A 155 -7.80 9.37 5.55
N VAL A 156 -8.64 9.80 6.50
CA VAL A 156 -8.52 9.48 7.92
C VAL A 156 -9.40 8.30 8.25
N GLY A 157 -8.82 7.23 8.79
CA GLY A 157 -9.58 6.01 9.04
C GLY A 157 -8.92 5.04 10.03
N SER A 158 -9.58 3.91 10.24
CA SER A 158 -9.07 2.78 11.01
C SER A 158 -9.23 1.49 10.23
N ALA A 159 -8.12 0.95 9.76
CA ALA A 159 -8.10 -0.30 9.02
C ALA A 159 -8.56 -1.49 9.89
N LEU A 160 -8.17 -1.51 11.17
CA LEU A 160 -8.56 -2.57 12.10
C LEU A 160 -10.08 -2.55 12.33
N LYS A 161 -10.66 -1.39 12.60
CA LYS A 161 -12.10 -1.23 12.83
C LYS A 161 -12.94 -1.54 11.58
N ALA A 162 -12.45 -1.17 10.39
CA ALA A 162 -13.04 -1.59 9.14
C ALA A 162 -12.97 -3.12 8.96
N LEU A 163 -11.83 -3.72 9.31
CA LEU A 163 -11.67 -5.18 9.30
C LEU A 163 -12.57 -5.88 10.32
N GLU A 164 -12.91 -5.26 11.44
CA GLU A 164 -13.89 -5.74 12.42
C GLU A 164 -15.33 -5.58 11.92
N GLY A 165 -15.58 -4.77 10.91
CA GLY A 165 -16.89 -4.59 10.27
C GLY A 165 -17.68 -3.38 10.79
N GLU A 166 -17.02 -2.41 11.39
CA GLU A 166 -17.65 -1.15 11.77
C GLU A 166 -17.92 -0.28 10.53
N GLU A 167 -19.17 -0.04 10.20
CA GLU A 167 -19.65 0.62 8.97
C GLU A 167 -18.97 1.97 8.71
N LYS A 168 -18.86 2.82 9.74
CA LYS A 168 -18.16 4.12 9.66
C LYS A 168 -16.76 4.01 9.07
N TRP A 169 -16.02 2.98 9.47
CA TRP A 169 -14.62 2.80 9.04
C TRP A 169 -14.52 2.05 7.71
N GLU A 170 -15.50 1.20 7.40
CA GLU A 170 -15.61 0.60 6.06
C GLU A 170 -15.87 1.66 4.99
N GLU A 171 -16.72 2.68 5.29
CA GLU A 171 -16.93 3.83 4.40
C GLU A 171 -15.62 4.57 4.11
N LYS A 172 -14.70 4.66 5.08
CA LYS A 172 -13.37 5.26 4.87
C LYS A 172 -12.46 4.42 3.95
N ILE A 173 -12.60 3.11 3.95
CA ILE A 173 -11.92 2.26 2.95
C ILE A 173 -12.50 2.48 1.56
N VAL A 174 -13.82 2.63 1.42
CA VAL A 174 -14.46 2.96 0.14
C VAL A 174 -13.99 4.33 -0.36
N GLU A 175 -13.93 5.33 0.54
CA GLU A 175 -13.41 6.68 0.23
C GLU A 175 -11.95 6.63 -0.22
N LEU A 176 -11.10 5.83 0.44
CA LEU A 176 -9.72 5.60 0.02
C LEU A 176 -9.65 5.03 -1.40
N MET A 177 -10.44 4.01 -1.70
CA MET A 177 -10.42 3.40 -3.03
C MET A 177 -10.95 4.35 -4.11
N ALA A 178 -11.95 5.18 -3.79
CA ALA A 178 -12.41 6.23 -4.69
C ALA A 178 -11.33 7.30 -4.95
N ALA A 179 -10.55 7.66 -3.93
CA ALA A 179 -9.40 8.55 -4.09
C ALA A 179 -8.30 7.92 -4.95
N VAL A 180 -8.00 6.62 -4.75
CA VAL A 180 -7.04 5.88 -5.59
C VAL A 180 -7.52 5.84 -7.04
N ASP A 181 -8.81 5.53 -7.29
CA ASP A 181 -9.39 5.49 -8.64
C ASP A 181 -9.29 6.83 -9.38
N SER A 182 -9.50 7.93 -8.67
CA SER A 182 -9.57 9.27 -9.27
C SER A 182 -8.23 9.99 -9.35
N TYR A 183 -7.37 9.83 -8.36
CA TYR A 183 -6.13 10.59 -8.23
C TYR A 183 -4.92 9.90 -8.87
N ILE A 184 -4.81 8.57 -8.75
CA ILE A 184 -3.71 7.83 -9.38
C ILE A 184 -4.05 7.58 -10.84
N PRO A 185 -3.24 8.08 -11.81
CA PRO A 185 -3.53 7.91 -13.22
C PRO A 185 -3.42 6.44 -13.65
N THR A 186 -4.24 6.03 -14.61
CA THR A 186 -4.08 4.73 -15.25
C THR A 186 -2.80 4.73 -16.07
N PRO A 187 -1.88 3.77 -15.85
CA PRO A 187 -0.61 3.76 -16.55
C PRO A 187 -0.79 3.46 -18.04
N GLU A 188 -0.07 4.21 -18.88
CA GLU A 188 0.02 3.90 -20.30
C GLU A 188 1.05 2.79 -20.53
N ARG A 189 0.63 1.69 -21.16
CA ARG A 189 1.49 0.56 -21.49
C ARG A 189 1.85 0.59 -22.98
N ALA A 190 3.13 0.40 -23.29
CA ALA A 190 3.63 0.37 -24.66
C ALA A 190 3.40 -1.03 -25.28
N VAL A 191 2.13 -1.40 -25.47
CA VAL A 191 1.70 -2.76 -25.90
C VAL A 191 2.14 -3.14 -27.32
N ASP A 192 2.56 -2.18 -28.13
CA ASP A 192 3.07 -2.32 -29.48
C ASP A 192 4.58 -2.62 -29.54
N LYS A 193 5.27 -2.56 -28.41
CA LYS A 193 6.70 -2.83 -28.30
C LYS A 193 6.97 -4.30 -27.94
N PRO A 194 8.18 -4.82 -28.19
CA PRO A 194 8.56 -6.17 -27.77
C PRO A 194 8.35 -6.38 -26.27
N PHE A 195 7.96 -7.60 -25.91
CA PHE A 195 7.76 -8.01 -24.51
C PHE A 195 8.95 -7.66 -23.62
N LEU A 196 8.68 -7.05 -22.49
CA LEU A 196 9.64 -6.73 -21.44
C LEU A 196 9.04 -7.02 -20.07
N MET A 197 9.74 -7.84 -19.29
CA MET A 197 9.40 -8.14 -17.90
C MET A 197 10.71 -8.17 -17.10
N PRO A 198 11.01 -7.14 -16.29
CA PRO A 198 12.09 -7.22 -15.30
C PRO A 198 11.80 -8.40 -14.35
N VAL A 199 12.81 -9.25 -14.15
CA VAL A 199 12.67 -10.43 -13.29
C VAL A 199 12.92 -10.01 -11.83
N GLU A 200 11.99 -10.35 -10.95
CA GLU A 200 12.01 -10.04 -9.52
C GLU A 200 12.40 -11.24 -8.70
N ASP A 201 11.83 -12.39 -9.02
CA ASP A 201 12.13 -13.64 -8.33
C ASP A 201 12.21 -14.80 -9.32
N VAL A 202 13.00 -15.81 -8.96
CA VAL A 202 13.22 -17.03 -9.75
C VAL A 202 13.17 -18.24 -8.83
N PHE A 203 12.27 -19.16 -9.11
CA PHE A 203 12.15 -20.41 -8.38
C PHE A 203 11.89 -21.59 -9.31
N THR A 204 12.05 -22.80 -8.80
CA THR A 204 11.85 -24.04 -9.57
C THR A 204 10.64 -24.79 -9.06
N ILE A 205 9.72 -25.12 -9.96
CA ILE A 205 8.58 -25.99 -9.67
C ILE A 205 8.90 -27.38 -10.21
N THR A 206 8.85 -28.39 -9.35
CA THR A 206 9.05 -29.79 -9.73
C THR A 206 8.09 -30.20 -10.83
N GLY A 207 8.60 -30.69 -11.95
CA GLY A 207 7.83 -31.10 -13.13
C GLY A 207 7.42 -29.97 -14.09
N ARG A 208 7.69 -28.69 -13.74
CA ARG A 208 7.43 -27.53 -14.61
C ARG A 208 8.68 -26.73 -15.00
N GLY A 209 9.77 -26.91 -14.25
CA GLY A 209 11.04 -26.22 -14.51
C GLY A 209 11.16 -24.89 -13.78
N THR A 210 12.03 -24.03 -14.30
CA THR A 210 12.31 -22.70 -13.73
C THR A 210 11.16 -21.73 -14.07
N VAL A 211 10.69 -21.03 -13.05
CA VAL A 211 9.68 -19.97 -13.14
C VAL A 211 10.33 -18.65 -12.76
N ALA A 212 10.13 -17.63 -13.57
CA ALA A 212 10.51 -16.26 -13.26
C ALA A 212 9.23 -15.42 -13.06
N THR A 213 9.23 -14.57 -12.06
CA THR A 213 8.13 -13.64 -11.78
C THR A 213 8.60 -12.20 -11.98
N GLY A 214 7.68 -11.32 -12.28
CA GLY A 214 7.94 -9.91 -12.50
C GLY A 214 6.73 -9.17 -13.06
N ARG A 215 6.79 -7.85 -13.09
CA ARG A 215 5.78 -7.04 -13.75
C ARG A 215 5.99 -7.02 -15.26
N VAL A 216 4.97 -7.34 -16.03
CA VAL A 216 5.00 -7.14 -17.48
C VAL A 216 4.86 -5.65 -17.78
N GLU A 217 5.90 -5.05 -18.36
CA GLU A 217 5.90 -3.62 -18.68
C GLU A 217 5.37 -3.35 -20.10
N ARG A 218 5.57 -4.32 -21.00
CA ARG A 218 5.13 -4.27 -22.39
C ARG A 218 5.17 -5.62 -23.08
#